data_1c03c3f2f3755b50035824a311eb5ad0
#
_entry.id   1c03c3f2f3755b50035824a311eb5ad0
#
_cell.length_a   1.000
_cell.length_b   1.000
_cell.length_c   1.000
_cell.angle_alpha   90.00
_cell.angle_beta   90.00
_cell.angle_gamma   90.00
#
_symmetry.space_group_name_H-M   'P 1'
#
loop_
_entity.id
_entity.type
_entity.pdbx_description
1 polymer ?
#
loop_
_entity_poly.entity_id
_entity_poly.type
_entity_poly.pdbx_seq_one_letter_code
_entity_poly.pdbx_strand_id
1 'polypeptide(L)'
;MDHSFPKNLRLTHKGDIDTLFSKGKRIKSHPFIILYHQTEMQKSVPFKLLISVPKKNFKRAVDRNYLKRCIREIVRKNKESLSSNNNGTFLYVAILYSFRTILPFKELEHSLLEALKKIQ
;
A
#
# COMPACT_ATOMS: atom_id res chain seq x y z
N MET A 1 22.16 -2.63 4.31
CA MET A 1 21.15 -2.88 3.28
C MET A 1 20.03 -1.88 3.39
N ASP A 2 19.73 -1.22 2.31
CA ASP A 2 18.69 -0.20 2.30
C ASP A 2 17.32 -0.83 2.19
N HIS A 3 16.49 -0.65 3.22
CA HIS A 3 15.13 -1.16 3.25
C HIS A 3 14.12 -0.10 2.81
N SER A 4 14.59 1.05 2.34
CA SER A 4 13.69 2.10 1.94
C SER A 4 12.98 1.75 0.63
N PHE A 5 11.72 2.12 0.52
CA PHE A 5 10.94 1.96 -0.69
C PHE A 5 11.38 3.06 -1.67
N PRO A 6 11.62 2.73 -2.95
CA PRO A 6 12.07 3.74 -3.92
C PRO A 6 11.12 4.94 -3.98
N LYS A 7 11.69 6.14 -4.07
CA LYS A 7 10.89 7.37 -4.09
C LYS A 7 9.93 7.42 -5.27
N ASN A 8 10.32 6.91 -6.42
CA ASN A 8 9.48 6.94 -7.61
C ASN A 8 8.26 6.02 -7.52
N LEU A 9 8.23 5.12 -6.53
CA LEU A 9 7.08 4.26 -6.29
C LEU A 9 6.16 4.81 -5.19
N ARG A 10 6.54 5.92 -4.55
CA ARG A 10 5.72 6.53 -3.50
C ARG A 10 4.67 7.45 -4.11
N LEU A 11 3.44 7.31 -3.67
CA LEU A 11 2.34 8.17 -4.09
C LEU A 11 2.32 9.41 -3.21
N THR A 12 2.74 10.54 -3.77
CA THR A 12 2.85 11.80 -3.03
C THR A 12 2.06 12.94 -3.65
N HIS A 13 1.67 12.82 -4.91
CA HIS A 13 0.95 13.88 -5.61
C HIS A 13 -0.49 13.96 -5.11
N LYS A 14 -0.89 15.15 -4.61
CA LYS A 14 -2.20 15.33 -3.99
C LYS A 14 -3.37 15.01 -4.93
N GLY A 15 -3.28 15.43 -6.19
CA GLY A 15 -4.33 15.15 -7.16
C GLY A 15 -4.53 13.66 -7.39
N ASP A 16 -3.44 12.90 -7.43
CA ASP A 16 -3.50 11.44 -7.60
C ASP A 16 -4.11 10.78 -6.36
N ILE A 17 -3.75 11.27 -5.17
CA ILE A 17 -4.30 10.77 -3.91
C ILE A 17 -5.80 11.03 -3.85
N ASP A 18 -6.23 12.23 -4.21
CA ASP A 18 -7.65 12.60 -4.22
C ASP A 18 -8.44 11.73 -5.18
N THR A 19 -7.88 11.46 -6.36
CA THR A 19 -8.50 10.58 -7.35
C THR A 19 -8.64 9.17 -6.80
N LEU A 20 -7.62 8.67 -6.12
CA LEU A 20 -7.65 7.35 -5.53
C LEU A 20 -8.75 7.23 -4.49
N PHE A 21 -8.90 8.22 -3.61
CA PHE A 21 -9.91 8.20 -2.57
C PHE A 21 -11.32 8.38 -3.12
N SER A 22 -11.50 9.08 -4.23
CA SER A 22 -12.82 9.32 -4.81
C SER A 22 -13.25 8.24 -5.80
N LYS A 23 -12.32 7.67 -6.56
CA LYS A 23 -12.62 6.71 -7.64
C LYS A 23 -12.09 5.30 -7.38
N GLY A 24 -11.28 5.12 -6.34
CA GLY A 24 -10.64 3.84 -6.07
C GLY A 24 -11.61 2.80 -5.56
N LYS A 25 -11.28 1.54 -5.81
CA LYS A 25 -11.98 0.40 -5.26
C LYS A 25 -11.38 0.06 -3.89
N ARG A 26 -12.19 -0.52 -3.02
CA ARG A 26 -11.79 -0.83 -1.65
C ARG A 26 -11.76 -2.34 -1.41
N ILE A 27 -10.67 -2.80 -0.79
CA ILE A 27 -10.54 -4.18 -0.32
C ILE A 27 -10.29 -4.14 1.17
N LYS A 28 -11.08 -4.93 1.92
CA LYS A 28 -10.86 -5.08 3.36
C LYS A 28 -10.22 -6.43 3.64
N SER A 29 -9.08 -6.39 4.32
CA SER A 29 -8.40 -7.60 4.78
C SER A 29 -7.76 -7.25 6.12
N HIS A 30 -8.47 -7.54 7.21
CA HIS A 30 -8.03 -7.15 8.55
C HIS A 30 -6.56 -7.49 8.78
N PRO A 31 -5.73 -6.57 9.28
CA PRO A 31 -6.03 -5.22 9.79
C PRO A 31 -5.92 -4.12 8.73
N PHE A 32 -5.97 -4.45 7.45
CA PHE A 32 -5.75 -3.49 6.37
C PHE A 32 -7.03 -3.12 5.64
N ILE A 33 -7.04 -1.88 5.16
CA ILE A 33 -7.98 -1.43 4.14
C ILE A 33 -7.14 -0.94 2.98
N ILE A 34 -7.39 -1.47 1.79
CA ILE A 34 -6.63 -1.13 0.60
C ILE A 34 -7.54 -0.44 -0.40
N LEU A 35 -7.11 0.72 -0.87
CA LEU A 35 -7.76 1.44 -1.96
C LEU A 35 -6.87 1.32 -3.18
N TYR A 36 -7.46 1.05 -4.34
CA TYR A 36 -6.68 0.99 -5.56
C TYR A 36 -7.47 1.53 -6.74
N HIS A 37 -6.74 2.06 -7.72
CA HIS A 37 -7.32 2.63 -8.94
C HIS A 37 -6.38 2.34 -10.10
N GLN A 38 -6.90 1.67 -11.11
CA GLN A 38 -6.16 1.40 -12.33
C GLN A 38 -6.46 2.47 -13.37
N THR A 39 -5.44 2.90 -14.08
CA THR A 39 -5.55 3.87 -15.15
C THR A 39 -4.72 3.42 -16.34
N GLU A 40 -5.14 3.85 -17.54
CA GLU A 40 -4.43 3.49 -18.75
C GLU A 40 -3.22 4.37 -19.04
N MET A 41 -2.99 5.40 -18.22
CA MET A 41 -1.84 6.27 -18.40
C MET A 41 -0.54 5.51 -18.20
N GLN A 42 0.32 5.56 -19.22
CA GLN A 42 1.63 4.95 -19.11
C GLN A 42 2.55 5.85 -18.29
N LYS A 43 3.15 5.26 -17.29
CA LYS A 43 4.13 5.91 -16.42
C LYS A 43 5.42 5.12 -16.44
N SER A 44 6.51 5.73 -15.98
CA SER A 44 7.80 5.07 -15.91
C SER A 44 7.85 3.94 -14.88
N VAL A 45 6.87 3.89 -13.98
CA VAL A 45 6.78 2.86 -12.94
C VAL A 45 5.43 2.14 -13.04
N PRO A 46 5.36 0.86 -12.63
CA PRO A 46 4.12 0.08 -12.76
C PRO A 46 3.04 0.46 -11.75
N PHE A 47 3.41 1.01 -10.61
CA PHE A 47 2.46 1.43 -9.58
C PHE A 47 3.06 2.50 -8.69
N LYS A 48 2.19 3.20 -7.94
CA LYS A 48 2.61 4.09 -6.87
C LYS A 48 1.85 3.75 -5.59
N LEU A 49 2.53 3.83 -4.47
CA LEU A 49 2.05 3.35 -3.18
C LEU A 49 1.99 4.46 -2.15
N LEU A 50 0.86 4.52 -1.42
CA LEU A 50 0.70 5.34 -0.23
C LEU A 50 0.45 4.42 0.94
N ILE A 51 1.19 4.61 2.04
CA ILE A 51 1.00 3.84 3.27
C ILE A 51 0.55 4.80 4.36
N SER A 52 -0.57 4.47 5.03
CA SER A 52 -1.12 5.30 6.08
C SER A 52 -1.31 4.49 7.36
N VAL A 53 -0.69 4.96 8.45
CA VAL A 53 -0.91 4.44 9.80
C VAL A 53 -1.42 5.61 10.62
N PRO A 54 -2.75 5.67 10.93
CA PRO A 54 -3.34 6.84 11.56
C PRO A 54 -2.77 7.17 12.92
N LYS A 55 -2.51 8.45 13.16
CA LYS A 55 -1.98 8.94 14.43
C LYS A 55 -2.96 8.68 15.59
N LYS A 56 -4.24 8.68 15.30
CA LYS A 56 -5.27 8.42 16.31
C LYS A 56 -5.21 7.00 16.88
N ASN A 57 -4.70 6.05 16.09
CA ASN A 57 -4.57 4.66 16.53
C ASN A 57 -3.23 4.38 17.21
N PHE A 58 -2.19 5.12 16.86
CA PHE A 58 -0.85 4.94 17.39
C PHE A 58 -0.24 6.32 17.64
N LYS A 59 -0.31 6.77 18.89
CA LYS A 59 0.19 8.10 19.27
C LYS A 59 1.70 8.20 19.17
N ARG A 60 2.41 7.08 19.37
CA ARG A 60 3.87 7.07 19.33
C ARG A 60 4.35 6.95 17.89
N ALA A 61 5.22 7.87 17.50
CA ALA A 61 5.78 7.86 16.14
C ALA A 61 6.56 6.57 15.86
N VAL A 62 7.21 6.00 16.88
CA VAL A 62 8.01 4.79 16.72
C VAL A 62 7.14 3.61 16.30
N ASP A 63 5.91 3.52 16.82
CA ASP A 63 4.98 2.45 16.45
C ASP A 63 4.49 2.61 15.02
N ARG A 64 4.14 3.85 14.64
CA ARG A 64 3.71 4.12 13.27
C ARG A 64 4.82 3.81 12.27
N ASN A 65 6.05 4.21 12.60
CA ASN A 65 7.20 3.98 11.71
C ASN A 65 7.51 2.50 11.58
N TYR A 66 7.36 1.75 12.66
CA TYR A 66 7.55 0.30 12.63
C TYR A 66 6.56 -0.37 11.67
N LEU A 67 5.28 -0.02 11.79
CA LEU A 67 4.25 -0.59 10.92
C LEU A 67 4.47 -0.20 9.45
N LYS A 68 4.82 1.05 9.19
CA LYS A 68 5.12 1.49 7.83
C LYS A 68 6.29 0.70 7.24
N ARG A 69 7.31 0.45 8.05
CA ARG A 69 8.47 -0.34 7.62
C ARG A 69 8.08 -1.78 7.29
N CYS A 70 7.24 -2.39 8.12
CA CYS A 70 6.74 -3.75 7.88
C CYS A 70 5.97 -3.81 6.56
N ILE A 71 5.07 -2.86 6.35
CA ILE A 71 4.25 -2.82 5.14
C ILE A 71 5.14 -2.63 3.90
N ARG A 72 6.09 -1.71 3.97
CA ARG A 72 7.03 -1.48 2.85
C ARG A 72 7.82 -2.72 2.52
N GLU A 73 8.26 -3.45 3.54
CA GLU A 73 9.04 -4.66 3.34
C GLU A 73 8.22 -5.75 2.65
N ILE A 74 6.97 -5.92 3.07
CA ILE A 74 6.07 -6.89 2.46
C ILE A 74 5.83 -6.55 0.99
N VAL A 75 5.53 -5.28 0.70
CA VAL A 75 5.28 -4.84 -0.68
C VAL A 75 6.56 -4.95 -1.51
N ARG A 76 7.70 -4.59 -0.94
CA ARG A 76 8.98 -4.67 -1.65
C ARG A 76 9.28 -6.09 -2.12
N LYS A 77 9.05 -7.05 -1.27
CA LYS A 77 9.29 -8.46 -1.61
C LYS A 77 8.29 -9.01 -2.63
N ASN A 78 7.16 -8.33 -2.79
CA ASN A 78 6.07 -8.81 -3.64
C ASN A 78 5.69 -7.83 -4.73
N LYS A 79 6.64 -6.98 -5.16
CA LYS A 79 6.40 -5.98 -6.20
C LYS A 79 5.89 -6.60 -7.50
N GLU A 80 6.35 -7.79 -7.82
CA GLU A 80 5.95 -8.47 -9.03
C GLU A 80 4.46 -8.78 -9.06
N SER A 81 3.86 -9.07 -7.90
CA SER A 81 2.43 -9.33 -7.81
C SER A 81 1.62 -8.11 -8.23
N LEU A 82 2.08 -6.91 -7.90
CA LEU A 82 1.42 -5.67 -8.31
C LEU A 82 1.71 -5.34 -9.77
N SER A 83 2.93 -5.61 -10.23
CA SER A 83 3.34 -5.29 -11.59
C SER A 83 2.71 -6.22 -12.63
N SER A 84 2.63 -7.51 -12.33
CA SER A 84 2.17 -8.52 -13.29
C SER A 84 0.68 -8.43 -13.59
N ASN A 85 -0.09 -7.77 -12.71
CA ASN A 85 -1.53 -7.61 -12.92
C ASN A 85 -1.86 -6.40 -13.77
N ASN A 86 -0.87 -5.65 -14.22
CA ASN A 86 -1.07 -4.34 -14.80
C ASN A 86 -0.86 -4.26 -16.32
N ASN A 87 -1.05 -5.27 -17.06
CA ASN A 87 -0.97 -5.33 -18.54
C ASN A 87 -0.95 -3.96 -19.25
N GLY A 88 0.11 -3.17 -19.01
CA GLY A 88 0.22 -1.84 -19.59
C GLY A 88 -0.57 -0.74 -18.87
N THR A 89 -1.24 -1.05 -17.77
CA THR A 89 -1.95 -0.06 -16.98
C THR A 89 -1.11 0.40 -15.78
N PHE A 90 -1.45 1.56 -15.24
CA PHE A 90 -0.80 2.13 -14.06
C PHE A 90 -1.71 1.97 -12.86
N LEU A 91 -1.14 1.56 -11.72
CA LEU A 91 -1.91 1.27 -10.50
C LEU A 91 -1.55 2.25 -9.39
N TYR A 92 -2.57 2.92 -8.85
CA TYR A 92 -2.45 3.68 -7.62
C TYR A 92 -2.95 2.79 -6.48
N VAL A 93 -2.17 2.67 -5.40
CA VAL A 93 -2.52 1.82 -4.26
C VAL A 93 -2.32 2.60 -2.97
N ALA A 94 -3.32 2.58 -2.10
CA ALA A 94 -3.20 3.10 -0.74
C ALA A 94 -3.46 1.97 0.24
N ILE A 95 -2.53 1.75 1.16
CA ILE A 95 -2.65 0.74 2.20
C ILE A 95 -2.83 1.45 3.53
N LEU A 96 -3.99 1.23 4.17
CA LEU A 96 -4.30 1.85 5.45
C LEU A 96 -4.34 0.78 6.53
N TYR A 97 -3.68 1.05 7.65
CA TYR A 97 -3.73 0.18 8.81
C TYR A 97 -4.90 0.63 9.70
N SER A 98 -5.93 -0.19 9.80
CA SER A 98 -7.19 0.20 10.45
C SER A 98 -7.38 -0.39 11.84
N PHE A 99 -6.33 -0.97 12.42
CA PHE A 99 -6.38 -1.60 13.74
C PHE A 99 -5.56 -0.80 14.75
N ARG A 100 -5.87 -0.95 16.03
CA ARG A 100 -5.21 -0.19 17.10
C ARG A 100 -4.05 -0.92 17.77
N THR A 101 -3.84 -2.17 17.41
CA THR A 101 -2.80 -3.01 17.97
C THR A 101 -1.85 -3.46 16.87
N ILE A 102 -0.56 -3.58 17.21
CA ILE A 102 0.43 -4.08 16.27
C ILE A 102 0.35 -5.60 16.24
N LEU A 103 -0.01 -6.16 15.10
CA LEU A 103 -0.03 -7.61 14.91
C LEU A 103 1.36 -8.14 14.59
N PRO A 104 1.64 -9.43 14.85
CA PRO A 104 2.92 -10.04 14.46
C PRO A 104 3.15 -9.93 12.95
N PHE A 105 4.42 -9.81 12.57
CA PHE A 105 4.79 -9.61 11.16
C PHE A 105 4.19 -10.68 10.24
N LYS A 106 4.18 -11.93 10.67
CA LYS A 106 3.64 -13.02 9.85
C LYS A 106 2.15 -12.82 9.54
N GLU A 107 1.39 -12.32 10.51
CA GLU A 107 -0.02 -12.04 10.31
C GLU A 107 -0.22 -10.85 9.38
N LEU A 108 0.61 -9.82 9.53
CA LEU A 108 0.58 -8.67 8.63
C LEU A 108 0.88 -9.09 7.20
N GLU A 109 1.89 -9.92 7.03
CA GLU A 109 2.29 -10.41 5.71
C GLU A 109 1.19 -11.23 5.07
N HIS A 110 0.62 -12.17 5.79
CA HIS A 110 -0.46 -13.01 5.28
C HIS A 110 -1.68 -12.17 4.84
N SER A 111 -2.13 -11.28 5.72
CA SER A 111 -3.30 -10.45 5.43
C SER A 111 -3.07 -9.52 4.24
N LEU A 112 -1.89 -8.91 4.17
CA LEU A 112 -1.57 -7.99 3.10
C LEU A 112 -1.44 -8.71 1.76
N LEU A 113 -0.81 -9.87 1.74
CA LEU A 113 -0.69 -10.67 0.51
C LEU A 113 -2.04 -11.13 0.00
N GLU A 114 -2.93 -11.56 0.90
CA GLU A 114 -4.29 -11.94 0.52
C GLU A 114 -5.03 -10.77 -0.14
N ALA A 115 -4.87 -9.56 0.42
CA ALA A 115 -5.49 -8.37 -0.13
C ALA A 115 -4.92 -8.00 -1.49
N LEU A 116 -3.60 -8.08 -1.64
CA LEU A 116 -2.94 -7.73 -2.91
C LEU A 116 -3.34 -8.68 -4.04
N LYS A 117 -3.63 -9.94 -3.73
CA LYS A 117 -4.11 -10.90 -4.73
C LYS A 117 -5.48 -10.54 -5.28
N LYS A 118 -6.27 -9.78 -4.53
CA LYS A 118 -7.62 -9.37 -4.96
C LYS A 118 -7.61 -8.16 -5.88
N ILE A 119 -6.48 -7.51 -6.05
CA ILE A 119 -6.33 -6.39 -6.98
C ILE A 119 -6.27 -6.94 -8.39
N GLN A 120 -7.20 -6.50 -9.22
CA GLN A 120 -7.31 -6.98 -10.60
C GLN A 120 -7.39 -5.85 -11.58
#